data_3261a06fb2830f68b7e1f04014f5e6b3
#
_entry.id   3261a06fb2830f68b7e1f04014f5e6b3
#
_cell.length_a   1.000
_cell.length_b   1.000
_cell.length_c   1.000
_cell.angle_alpha   90.00
_cell.angle_beta   90.00
_cell.angle_gamma   90.00
#
_symmetry.space_group_name_H-M   'P 1'
#
loop_
_entity.id
_entity.type
_entity.pdbx_description
1 polymer ?
#
loop_
_entity_poly.entity_id
_entity_poly.type
_entity_poly.pdbx_seq_one_letter_code
_entity_poly.pdbx_strand_id
1 'polypeptide(L)'
;MCRGGGLCLKVYRHEREQNRQIRELNSRTEYLEGRLNQVQNYYDFQPEYRDDAYNYLAIGNSLTLITNWGRGICATKPDNDYYSLVNQYLNQKRGDVVSYRYNLAPWETTTNRASRLDLLNVLLSDKLDLVTIQLGENAADTTTYEQDLEALITYVQQRAPKAKIVVIGDFWDKKRDAMRRKAAANKNVAFADISAIIGDKAYQSKEGTECELPDGTVRKVSKAEETHPGDRGMAYIAEKVIEKLD
;
A
#
# COMPACT_ATOMS: atom_id res chain seq x y z
N MET A 1 55.25 -18.19 34.08
CA MET A 1 54.11 -19.02 33.74
C MET A 1 52.90 -18.15 33.55
N CYS A 2 52.31 -18.21 32.36
CA CYS A 2 51.37 -17.21 31.83
C CYS A 2 50.02 -17.15 32.55
N ARG A 3 49.73 -16.01 33.20
CA ARG A 3 48.38 -15.65 33.68
C ARG A 3 47.63 -14.68 32.72
N GLY A 4 48.03 -14.62 31.42
CA GLY A 4 47.50 -13.66 30.46
C GLY A 4 46.28 -14.11 29.61
N GLY A 5 45.97 -15.39 29.56
CA GLY A 5 44.95 -15.89 28.62
C GLY A 5 43.50 -15.57 28.99
N GLY A 6 43.19 -15.44 30.27
CA GLY A 6 41.80 -15.17 30.72
C GLY A 6 41.33 -13.73 30.52
N LEU A 7 42.27 -12.78 30.61
CA LEU A 7 41.95 -11.35 30.42
C LEU A 7 41.70 -11.03 28.94
N CYS A 8 42.52 -11.58 28.05
CA CYS A 8 42.41 -11.40 26.60
C CYS A 8 41.08 -11.97 26.05
N LEU A 9 40.67 -13.14 26.55
CA LEU A 9 39.37 -13.76 26.17
C LEU A 9 38.15 -12.95 26.68
N LYS A 10 38.26 -12.32 27.87
CA LYS A 10 37.19 -11.46 28.38
C LYS A 10 37.04 -10.17 27.56
N VAL A 11 38.18 -9.53 27.23
CA VAL A 11 38.19 -8.35 26.36
C VAL A 11 37.61 -8.66 25.00
N TYR A 12 38.03 -9.74 24.36
CA TYR A 12 37.51 -10.16 23.05
C TYR A 12 36.00 -10.48 23.05
N ARG A 13 35.50 -11.11 24.12
CA ARG A 13 34.04 -11.35 24.27
C ARG A 13 33.28 -10.04 24.45
N HIS A 14 33.84 -9.11 25.24
CA HIS A 14 33.25 -7.80 25.46
C HIS A 14 33.17 -6.98 24.16
N GLU A 15 34.24 -6.94 23.39
CA GLU A 15 34.26 -6.26 22.08
C GLU A 15 33.28 -6.89 21.10
N ARG A 16 33.15 -8.22 21.04
CA ARG A 16 32.14 -8.87 20.19
C ARG A 16 30.72 -8.49 20.60
N GLU A 17 30.43 -8.43 21.88
CA GLU A 17 29.13 -8.04 22.39
C GLU A 17 28.82 -6.58 22.09
N GLN A 18 29.79 -5.67 22.31
CA GLN A 18 29.65 -4.26 21.93
C GLN A 18 29.40 -4.08 20.41
N ASN A 19 30.16 -4.78 19.57
CA ASN A 19 29.99 -4.73 18.13
C ASN A 19 28.62 -5.30 17.68
N ARG A 20 28.07 -6.28 18.41
CA ARG A 20 26.71 -6.78 18.16
C ARG A 20 25.68 -5.69 18.49
N GLN A 21 25.79 -5.07 19.68
CA GLN A 21 24.89 -4.01 20.11
C GLN A 21 24.94 -2.78 19.19
N ILE A 22 26.14 -2.40 18.73
CA ILE A 22 26.28 -1.32 17.75
C ILE A 22 25.54 -1.63 16.44
N ARG A 23 25.66 -2.85 15.92
CA ARG A 23 24.94 -3.27 14.70
C ARG A 23 23.43 -3.25 14.91
N GLU A 24 22.94 -3.74 16.06
CA GLU A 24 21.52 -3.72 16.38
C GLU A 24 20.98 -2.28 16.50
N LEU A 25 21.74 -1.39 17.14
CA LEU A 25 21.40 0.04 17.24
C LEU A 25 21.39 0.73 15.88
N ASN A 26 22.39 0.50 15.04
CA ASN A 26 22.46 1.08 13.70
C ASN A 26 21.28 0.62 12.85
N SER A 27 20.96 -0.68 12.83
CA SER A 27 19.81 -1.22 12.11
C SER A 27 18.49 -0.62 12.62
N ARG A 28 18.36 -0.41 13.93
CA ARG A 28 17.19 0.25 14.51
C ARG A 28 17.11 1.73 14.14
N THR A 29 18.24 2.42 14.09
CA THR A 29 18.33 3.83 13.69
C THR A 29 17.93 3.99 12.23
N GLU A 30 18.49 3.19 11.33
CA GLU A 30 18.13 3.17 9.90
C GLU A 30 16.63 2.90 9.69
N TYR A 31 16.06 1.95 10.45
CA TYR A 31 14.62 1.68 10.42
C TYR A 31 13.79 2.89 10.87
N LEU A 32 14.20 3.56 11.97
CA LEU A 32 13.48 4.73 12.50
C LEU A 32 13.62 5.94 11.59
N GLU A 33 14.79 6.17 10.99
CA GLU A 33 15.00 7.22 9.98
C GLU A 33 14.16 6.97 8.74
N GLY A 34 14.11 5.73 8.25
CA GLY A 34 13.22 5.36 7.15
C GLY A 34 11.74 5.62 7.46
N ARG A 35 11.32 5.32 8.69
CA ARG A 35 9.96 5.61 9.17
C ARG A 35 9.68 7.11 9.28
N LEU A 36 10.64 7.88 9.80
CA LEU A 36 10.51 9.33 9.92
C LEU A 36 10.42 9.98 8.53
N ASN A 37 11.29 9.62 7.61
CA ASN A 37 11.24 10.10 6.22
C ASN A 37 9.93 9.73 5.53
N GLN A 38 9.41 8.53 5.77
CA GLN A 38 8.12 8.10 5.25
C GLN A 38 6.98 8.98 5.79
N VAL A 39 6.97 9.27 7.11
CA VAL A 39 5.96 10.14 7.73
C VAL A 39 6.07 11.57 7.18
N GLN A 40 7.28 12.09 7.01
CA GLN A 40 7.49 13.44 6.46
C GLN A 40 6.98 13.55 5.03
N ASN A 41 7.24 12.53 4.18
CA ASN A 41 6.70 12.46 2.83
C ASN A 41 5.17 12.44 2.77
N TYR A 42 4.49 11.91 3.79
CA TYR A 42 3.03 11.95 3.86
C TYR A 42 2.46 13.35 4.01
N TYR A 43 3.13 14.25 4.73
CA TYR A 43 2.67 15.63 4.95
C TYR A 43 3.12 16.59 3.84
N ASP A 44 4.23 16.27 3.17
CA ASP A 44 4.78 17.13 2.10
C ASP A 44 4.13 16.89 0.74
N PHE A 45 3.40 15.78 0.58
CA PHE A 45 2.73 15.44 -0.67
C PHE A 45 1.45 16.27 -0.85
N GLN A 46 1.36 17.04 -1.93
CA GLN A 46 0.21 17.85 -2.29
C GLN A 46 -0.20 17.59 -3.74
N PRO A 47 -1.35 16.93 -3.97
CA PRO A 47 -1.86 16.71 -5.31
C PRO A 47 -2.44 17.99 -5.91
N GLU A 48 -2.23 18.20 -7.20
CA GLU A 48 -2.76 19.32 -7.98
C GLU A 48 -3.89 18.83 -8.88
N TYR A 49 -5.11 18.79 -8.34
CA TYR A 49 -6.31 18.43 -9.12
C TYR A 49 -6.78 19.58 -9.99
N ARG A 50 -7.29 19.26 -11.19
CA ARG A 50 -7.73 20.24 -12.19
C ARG A 50 -9.23 20.12 -12.43
N ASP A 51 -9.90 21.27 -12.69
CA ASP A 51 -11.32 21.30 -12.99
C ASP A 51 -11.64 20.78 -14.40
N ASP A 52 -10.69 20.80 -15.32
CA ASP A 52 -10.80 20.38 -16.72
C ASP A 52 -10.29 18.97 -16.98
N ALA A 53 -9.97 18.20 -15.93
CA ALA A 53 -9.47 16.83 -16.04
C ALA A 53 -10.30 15.87 -15.18
N TYR A 54 -10.24 14.56 -15.50
CA TYR A 54 -10.74 13.52 -14.62
C TYR A 54 -9.74 13.24 -13.50
N ASN A 55 -10.13 13.45 -12.25
CA ASN A 55 -9.23 13.39 -11.10
C ASN A 55 -9.39 12.06 -10.35
N TYR A 56 -8.32 11.28 -10.27
CA TYR A 56 -8.28 9.97 -9.64
C TYR A 56 -7.27 9.91 -8.49
N LEU A 57 -7.70 9.44 -7.33
CA LEU A 57 -6.83 9.14 -6.18
C LEU A 57 -6.94 7.67 -5.80
N ALA A 58 -5.81 6.96 -5.79
CA ALA A 58 -5.71 5.62 -5.24
C ALA A 58 -5.09 5.67 -3.84
N ILE A 59 -5.84 5.25 -2.83
CA ILE A 59 -5.39 5.11 -1.45
C ILE A 59 -5.19 3.62 -1.17
N GLY A 60 -4.00 3.23 -0.75
CA GLY A 60 -3.76 1.81 -0.48
C GLY A 60 -2.48 1.56 0.31
N ASN A 61 -1.97 0.35 0.19
CA ASN A 61 -0.73 -0.09 0.82
C ASN A 61 0.30 -0.53 -0.24
N SER A 62 1.05 -1.59 0.01
CA SER A 62 2.07 -2.12 -0.90
C SER A 62 1.56 -2.46 -2.30
N LEU A 63 0.28 -2.83 -2.46
CA LEU A 63 -0.31 -3.10 -3.76
C LEU A 63 -0.51 -1.83 -4.59
N THR A 64 -0.70 -0.69 -3.93
CA THR A 64 -0.92 0.61 -4.56
C THR A 64 0.38 1.35 -4.78
N LEU A 65 1.18 1.47 -3.72
CA LEU A 65 2.46 2.17 -3.74
C LEU A 65 3.35 1.65 -2.60
N ILE A 66 4.57 1.28 -2.92
CA ILE A 66 5.62 1.08 -1.91
C ILE A 66 6.92 1.76 -2.38
N THR A 67 7.58 2.47 -1.46
CA THR A 67 8.68 3.39 -1.77
C THR A 67 9.81 2.74 -2.57
N ASN A 68 10.28 1.56 -2.16
CA ASN A 68 11.39 0.87 -2.80
C ASN A 68 11.03 0.16 -4.12
N TRP A 69 9.76 0.26 -4.56
CA TRP A 69 9.29 -0.17 -5.86
C TRP A 69 8.80 1.03 -6.71
N GLY A 70 8.52 2.17 -6.08
CA GLY A 70 7.96 3.36 -6.73
C GLY A 70 6.55 3.15 -7.33
N ARG A 71 5.93 2.00 -7.02
CA ARG A 71 4.63 1.54 -7.56
C ARG A 71 4.05 0.42 -6.69
N GLY A 72 2.99 -0.23 -7.16
CA GLY A 72 2.49 -1.49 -6.61
C GLY A 72 3.55 -2.60 -6.69
N ILE A 73 3.71 -3.33 -5.57
CA ILE A 73 4.74 -4.37 -5.43
C ILE A 73 4.53 -5.52 -6.43
N CYS A 74 5.62 -6.11 -6.92
CA CYS A 74 5.66 -7.33 -7.75
C CYS A 74 5.05 -7.25 -9.15
N ALA A 75 4.59 -6.08 -9.62
CA ALA A 75 4.34 -5.89 -11.03
C ALA A 75 5.65 -5.91 -11.83
N THR A 76 5.70 -6.61 -12.98
CA THR A 76 6.97 -6.79 -13.71
C THR A 76 7.44 -5.54 -14.44
N LYS A 77 6.51 -4.63 -14.79
CA LYS A 77 6.78 -3.35 -15.44
C LYS A 77 6.07 -2.20 -14.74
N PRO A 78 6.53 -0.95 -14.88
CA PRO A 78 5.89 0.22 -14.28
C PRO A 78 4.40 0.34 -14.56
N ASP A 79 3.94 -0.09 -15.73
CA ASP A 79 2.55 0.05 -16.17
C ASP A 79 1.67 -1.17 -15.88
N ASN A 80 2.21 -2.20 -15.24
CA ASN A 80 1.49 -3.47 -15.01
C ASN A 80 0.82 -3.56 -13.63
N ASP A 81 0.98 -2.57 -12.75
CA ASP A 81 0.23 -2.56 -11.48
C ASP A 81 -1.23 -2.11 -11.69
N TYR A 82 -2.12 -2.47 -10.76
CA TYR A 82 -3.55 -2.21 -10.94
C TYR A 82 -3.86 -0.71 -11.10
N TYR A 83 -3.15 0.16 -10.38
CA TYR A 83 -3.35 1.60 -10.49
C TYR A 83 -3.02 2.10 -11.89
N SER A 84 -1.87 1.70 -12.44
CA SER A 84 -1.45 2.09 -13.79
C SER A 84 -2.43 1.60 -14.86
N LEU A 85 -2.94 0.36 -14.72
CA LEU A 85 -3.93 -0.20 -15.62
C LEU A 85 -5.27 0.53 -15.55
N VAL A 86 -5.75 0.89 -14.36
CA VAL A 86 -6.96 1.72 -14.18
C VAL A 86 -6.73 3.11 -14.78
N ASN A 87 -5.57 3.72 -14.56
CA ASN A 87 -5.23 5.02 -15.12
C ASN A 87 -5.18 5.01 -16.65
N GLN A 88 -4.61 3.96 -17.26
CA GLN A 88 -4.62 3.78 -18.71
C GLN A 88 -6.07 3.69 -19.26
N TYR A 89 -6.93 2.91 -18.62
CA TYR A 89 -8.34 2.84 -18.99
C TYR A 89 -9.01 4.21 -18.89
N LEU A 90 -8.81 4.94 -17.80
CA LEU A 90 -9.38 6.28 -17.62
C LEU A 90 -8.91 7.25 -18.69
N ASN A 91 -7.61 7.27 -19.03
CA ASN A 91 -7.09 8.12 -20.11
C ASN A 91 -7.73 7.81 -21.47
N GLN A 92 -7.97 6.53 -21.76
CA GLN A 92 -8.65 6.13 -23.00
C GLN A 92 -10.13 6.54 -23.03
N LYS A 93 -10.82 6.52 -21.90
CA LYS A 93 -12.28 6.75 -21.81
C LYS A 93 -12.65 8.21 -21.53
N ARG A 94 -11.83 8.93 -20.77
CA ARG A 94 -12.13 10.29 -20.28
C ARG A 94 -11.24 11.37 -20.91
N GLY A 95 -10.13 10.98 -21.54
CA GLY A 95 -9.15 11.90 -22.10
C GLY A 95 -8.13 12.32 -21.06
N ASP A 96 -8.09 13.60 -20.68
CA ASP A 96 -7.11 14.10 -19.73
C ASP A 96 -7.41 13.65 -18.30
N VAL A 97 -6.46 12.93 -17.68
CA VAL A 97 -6.59 12.38 -16.33
C VAL A 97 -5.44 12.88 -15.46
N VAL A 98 -5.79 13.46 -14.33
CA VAL A 98 -4.86 13.76 -13.25
C VAL A 98 -5.00 12.68 -12.19
N SER A 99 -3.96 11.91 -11.97
CA SER A 99 -4.04 10.78 -11.05
C SER A 99 -2.87 10.72 -10.07
N TYR A 100 -3.19 10.34 -8.85
CA TYR A 100 -2.23 10.17 -7.76
C TYR A 100 -2.47 8.86 -7.03
N ARG A 101 -1.40 8.31 -6.46
CA ARG A 101 -1.47 7.15 -5.57
C ARG A 101 -0.77 7.46 -4.25
N TYR A 102 -1.32 6.96 -3.18
CA TYR A 102 -0.86 7.25 -1.85
C TYR A 102 -0.84 5.99 -0.97
N ASN A 103 0.27 5.77 -0.27
CA ASN A 103 0.40 4.67 0.68
C ASN A 103 -0.07 5.12 2.07
N LEU A 104 -1.20 4.58 2.52
CA LEU A 104 -1.78 4.82 3.84
C LEU A 104 -1.59 3.63 4.80
N ALA A 105 -0.53 2.83 4.65
CA ALA A 105 -0.21 1.74 5.58
C ALA A 105 -0.11 2.16 7.06
N PRO A 106 0.26 3.40 7.44
CA PRO A 106 0.16 3.85 8.83
C PRO A 106 -1.24 3.74 9.45
N TRP A 107 -2.30 3.83 8.64
CA TRP A 107 -3.68 3.59 9.09
C TRP A 107 -3.91 2.12 9.43
N GLU A 108 -3.35 1.18 8.67
CA GLU A 108 -3.52 -0.26 8.90
C GLU A 108 -2.81 -0.73 10.16
N THR A 109 -1.60 -0.21 10.41
CA THR A 109 -0.67 -0.71 11.43
C THR A 109 -0.91 -0.13 12.84
N THR A 110 -1.88 0.77 13.00
CA THR A 110 -2.29 1.32 14.30
C THR A 110 -3.63 0.76 14.75
N THR A 111 -3.86 0.65 16.05
CA THR A 111 -5.17 0.34 16.64
C THR A 111 -6.06 1.59 16.74
N ASN A 112 -5.47 2.78 16.79
CA ASN A 112 -6.20 4.06 16.72
C ASN A 112 -6.21 4.60 15.29
N ARG A 113 -6.97 3.96 14.39
CA ARG A 113 -7.03 4.30 12.98
C ARG A 113 -7.62 5.68 12.71
N ALA A 114 -8.54 6.13 13.58
CA ALA A 114 -9.12 7.47 13.48
C ALA A 114 -8.05 8.58 13.52
N SER A 115 -6.96 8.39 14.28
CA SER A 115 -5.85 9.34 14.37
C SER A 115 -5.01 9.45 13.09
N ARG A 116 -5.30 8.67 12.05
CA ARG A 116 -4.58 8.67 10.77
C ARG A 116 -5.42 9.23 9.62
N LEU A 117 -6.67 9.60 9.88
CA LEU A 117 -7.53 10.16 8.85
C LEU A 117 -7.09 11.57 8.43
N ASP A 118 -6.42 12.31 9.30
CA ASP A 118 -5.87 13.65 9.02
C ASP A 118 -4.81 13.62 7.90
N LEU A 119 -4.10 12.50 7.70
CA LEU A 119 -3.18 12.31 6.58
C LEU A 119 -3.86 12.48 5.21
N LEU A 120 -5.18 12.29 5.15
CA LEU A 120 -5.96 12.46 3.93
C LEU A 120 -6.37 13.92 3.65
N ASN A 121 -6.18 14.85 4.59
CA ASN A 121 -6.64 16.23 4.43
C ASN A 121 -6.06 16.95 3.22
N VAL A 122 -4.77 16.69 2.93
CA VAL A 122 -4.07 17.29 1.79
C VAL A 122 -4.34 16.58 0.47
N LEU A 123 -4.90 15.37 0.53
CA LEU A 123 -5.13 14.51 -0.62
C LEU A 123 -6.55 14.60 -1.17
N LEU A 124 -7.52 14.90 -0.30
CA LEU A 124 -8.93 14.91 -0.65
C LEU A 124 -9.37 16.29 -1.12
N SER A 125 -10.18 16.31 -2.17
CA SER A 125 -10.70 17.52 -2.80
C SER A 125 -12.10 17.24 -3.37
N ASP A 126 -12.93 18.26 -3.45
CA ASP A 126 -14.22 18.22 -4.15
C ASP A 126 -14.11 18.10 -5.68
N LYS A 127 -12.88 18.21 -6.21
CA LYS A 127 -12.55 17.96 -7.63
C LYS A 127 -12.34 16.47 -7.97
N LEU A 128 -12.26 15.60 -6.97
CA LEU A 128 -12.06 14.17 -7.20
C LEU A 128 -13.28 13.53 -7.86
N ASP A 129 -13.05 12.78 -8.93
CA ASP A 129 -14.06 11.99 -9.65
C ASP A 129 -14.03 10.52 -9.21
N LEU A 130 -12.87 10.01 -8.85
CA LEU A 130 -12.67 8.62 -8.43
C LEU A 130 -11.72 8.53 -7.24
N VAL A 131 -12.10 7.72 -6.24
CA VAL A 131 -11.21 7.27 -5.16
C VAL A 131 -11.27 5.76 -5.08
N THR A 132 -10.14 5.07 -5.20
CA THR A 132 -10.03 3.64 -4.87
C THR A 132 -9.41 3.45 -3.50
N ILE A 133 -9.92 2.50 -2.70
CA ILE A 133 -9.42 2.18 -1.35
C ILE A 133 -9.02 0.71 -1.32
N GLN A 134 -7.71 0.47 -1.13
CA GLN A 134 -7.11 -0.87 -1.07
C GLN A 134 -6.27 -0.96 0.22
N LEU A 135 -6.89 -1.30 1.34
CA LEU A 135 -6.29 -1.28 2.68
C LEU A 135 -6.80 -2.45 3.54
N GLY A 136 -5.99 -2.89 4.49
CA GLY A 136 -6.35 -3.84 5.54
C GLY A 136 -5.44 -5.06 5.63
N GLU A 137 -4.63 -5.34 4.62
CA GLU A 137 -3.76 -6.52 4.58
C GLU A 137 -2.71 -6.53 5.70
N ASN A 138 -2.28 -5.34 6.16
CA ASN A 138 -1.31 -5.19 7.24
C ASN A 138 -1.98 -4.97 8.62
N ALA A 139 -3.30 -5.07 8.71
CA ALA A 139 -4.02 -4.94 9.96
C ALA A 139 -3.85 -6.20 10.82
N ALA A 140 -2.97 -6.14 11.83
CA ALA A 140 -2.79 -7.24 12.79
C ALA A 140 -4.01 -7.42 13.70
N ASP A 141 -4.67 -6.32 14.10
CA ASP A 141 -5.92 -6.31 14.84
C ASP A 141 -7.08 -5.92 13.92
N THR A 142 -8.01 -6.84 13.74
CA THR A 142 -9.20 -6.65 12.91
C THR A 142 -10.49 -6.49 13.73
N THR A 143 -10.40 -6.35 15.05
CA THR A 143 -11.58 -6.28 15.94
C THR A 143 -12.51 -5.13 15.58
N THR A 144 -11.95 -3.95 15.27
CA THR A 144 -12.70 -2.74 14.87
C THR A 144 -12.56 -2.40 13.39
N TYR A 145 -11.90 -3.28 12.61
CA TYR A 145 -11.49 -2.98 11.23
C TYR A 145 -12.65 -2.56 10.32
N GLU A 146 -13.80 -3.24 10.41
CA GLU A 146 -14.98 -2.92 9.60
C GLU A 146 -15.49 -1.50 9.90
N GLN A 147 -15.64 -1.15 11.19
CA GLN A 147 -16.08 0.17 11.63
C GLN A 147 -15.07 1.25 11.28
N ASP A 148 -13.79 0.96 11.41
CA ASP A 148 -12.71 1.89 11.04
C ASP A 148 -12.67 2.16 9.53
N LEU A 149 -12.93 1.14 8.71
CA LEU A 149 -13.05 1.28 7.26
C LEU A 149 -14.30 2.10 6.89
N GLU A 150 -15.42 1.89 7.57
CA GLU A 150 -16.61 2.73 7.40
C GLU A 150 -16.34 4.20 7.75
N ALA A 151 -15.58 4.45 8.82
CA ALA A 151 -15.17 5.80 9.20
C ALA A 151 -14.27 6.44 8.14
N LEU A 152 -13.32 5.69 7.57
CA LEU A 152 -12.47 6.15 6.48
C LEU A 152 -13.29 6.46 5.23
N ILE A 153 -14.21 5.59 4.83
CA ILE A 153 -15.11 5.84 3.68
C ILE A 153 -15.94 7.11 3.92
N THR A 154 -16.50 7.28 5.11
CA THR A 154 -17.28 8.49 5.48
C THR A 154 -16.42 9.74 5.40
N TYR A 155 -15.15 9.64 5.84
CA TYR A 155 -14.20 10.75 5.78
C TYR A 155 -13.91 11.18 4.34
N VAL A 156 -13.76 10.20 3.43
CA VAL A 156 -13.59 10.47 1.99
C VAL A 156 -14.86 11.06 1.39
N GLN A 157 -16.05 10.51 1.68
CA GLN A 157 -17.33 11.03 1.18
C GLN A 157 -17.58 12.50 1.54
N GLN A 158 -17.16 12.89 2.75
CA GLN A 158 -17.34 14.27 3.23
C GLN A 158 -16.43 15.27 2.51
N ARG A 159 -15.24 14.87 2.08
CA ARG A 159 -14.21 15.74 1.48
C ARG A 159 -14.09 15.62 -0.04
N ALA A 160 -14.59 14.54 -0.59
CA ALA A 160 -14.68 14.28 -2.03
C ALA A 160 -16.12 13.88 -2.39
N PRO A 161 -17.12 14.77 -2.20
CA PRO A 161 -18.54 14.42 -2.24
C PRO A 161 -19.02 13.99 -3.63
N LYS A 162 -18.31 14.36 -4.69
CA LYS A 162 -18.61 13.96 -6.07
C LYS A 162 -17.93 12.65 -6.49
N ALA A 163 -16.91 12.23 -5.75
CA ALA A 163 -16.11 11.10 -6.12
C ALA A 163 -16.89 9.78 -6.06
N LYS A 164 -16.80 9.01 -7.11
CA LYS A 164 -17.13 7.59 -7.04
C LYS A 164 -16.09 6.90 -6.17
N ILE A 165 -16.51 6.18 -5.13
CA ILE A 165 -15.61 5.45 -4.24
C ILE A 165 -15.72 3.97 -4.56
N VAL A 166 -14.57 3.31 -4.77
CA VAL A 166 -14.48 1.87 -5.01
C VAL A 166 -13.58 1.24 -3.96
N VAL A 167 -14.14 0.43 -3.09
CA VAL A 167 -13.37 -0.40 -2.15
C VAL A 167 -12.93 -1.67 -2.85
N ILE A 168 -11.64 -1.98 -2.82
CA ILE A 168 -11.06 -3.18 -3.43
C ILE A 168 -11.06 -4.32 -2.41
N GLY A 169 -11.45 -5.51 -2.82
CA GLY A 169 -11.45 -6.72 -2.00
C GLY A 169 -10.07 -7.11 -1.47
N ASP A 170 -10.02 -8.07 -0.55
CA ASP A 170 -8.78 -8.57 0.02
C ASP A 170 -8.17 -9.66 -0.87
N PHE A 171 -6.85 -9.60 -1.10
CA PHE A 171 -6.16 -10.57 -1.95
C PHE A 171 -5.78 -11.87 -1.21
N TRP A 172 -5.70 -11.85 0.12
CA TRP A 172 -5.22 -12.99 0.92
C TRP A 172 -6.26 -13.61 1.86
N ASP A 173 -7.18 -12.80 2.40
CA ASP A 173 -8.02 -13.21 3.52
C ASP A 173 -9.52 -13.02 3.27
N LYS A 174 -10.27 -14.13 3.23
CA LYS A 174 -11.72 -14.12 2.99
C LYS A 174 -12.51 -13.41 4.08
N LYS A 175 -12.01 -13.42 5.33
CA LYS A 175 -12.70 -12.78 6.45
C LYS A 175 -12.59 -11.26 6.33
N ARG A 176 -11.39 -10.73 6.03
CA ARG A 176 -11.21 -9.30 5.76
C ARG A 176 -11.94 -8.87 4.50
N ASP A 177 -11.96 -9.69 3.45
CA ASP A 177 -12.76 -9.41 2.23
C ASP A 177 -14.24 -9.23 2.58
N ALA A 178 -14.82 -10.11 3.41
CA ALA A 178 -16.19 -9.98 3.85
C ALA A 178 -16.46 -8.70 4.67
N MET A 179 -15.49 -8.29 5.53
CA MET A 179 -15.58 -7.03 6.27
C MET A 179 -15.54 -5.81 5.33
N ARG A 180 -14.67 -5.81 4.31
CA ARG A 180 -14.58 -4.73 3.31
C ARG A 180 -15.87 -4.62 2.49
N ARG A 181 -16.41 -5.75 2.04
CA ARG A 181 -17.67 -5.82 1.32
C ARG A 181 -18.82 -5.25 2.14
N LYS A 182 -18.88 -5.59 3.43
CA LYS A 182 -19.91 -5.11 4.34
C LYS A 182 -19.78 -3.61 4.60
N ALA A 183 -18.56 -3.11 4.87
CA ALA A 183 -18.31 -1.69 5.04
C ALA A 183 -18.69 -0.89 3.78
N ALA A 184 -18.34 -1.38 2.59
CA ALA A 184 -18.73 -0.77 1.32
C ALA A 184 -20.25 -0.70 1.15
N ALA A 185 -20.96 -1.81 1.46
CA ALA A 185 -22.42 -1.87 1.40
C ALA A 185 -23.08 -0.92 2.40
N ASN A 186 -22.61 -0.87 3.64
CA ASN A 186 -23.13 0.01 4.70
C ASN A 186 -22.96 1.50 4.35
N LYS A 187 -21.94 1.84 3.56
CA LYS A 187 -21.66 3.21 3.11
C LYS A 187 -22.17 3.52 1.72
N ASN A 188 -22.86 2.57 1.09
CA ASN A 188 -23.38 2.70 -0.27
C ASN A 188 -22.31 3.13 -1.30
N VAL A 189 -21.14 2.49 -1.23
CA VAL A 189 -20.04 2.66 -2.19
C VAL A 189 -19.79 1.37 -2.96
N ALA A 190 -19.12 1.49 -4.12
CA ALA A 190 -18.86 0.33 -4.97
C ALA A 190 -17.82 -0.61 -4.32
N PHE A 191 -17.95 -1.89 -4.58
CA PHE A 191 -17.01 -2.93 -4.15
C PHE A 191 -16.46 -3.68 -5.37
N ALA A 192 -15.15 -3.64 -5.56
CA ALA A 192 -14.44 -4.43 -6.57
C ALA A 192 -14.15 -5.82 -6.00
N ASP A 193 -14.96 -6.80 -6.40
CA ASP A 193 -14.91 -8.16 -5.90
C ASP A 193 -13.77 -8.96 -6.53
N ILE A 194 -12.75 -9.24 -5.76
CA ILE A 194 -11.61 -10.08 -6.16
C ILE A 194 -11.58 -11.43 -5.42
N SER A 195 -12.65 -11.80 -4.73
CA SER A 195 -12.70 -13.01 -3.90
C SER A 195 -12.43 -14.31 -4.66
N ALA A 196 -12.67 -14.34 -5.97
CA ALA A 196 -12.41 -15.50 -6.81
C ALA A 196 -10.92 -15.88 -6.91
N ILE A 197 -10.00 -14.94 -6.63
CA ILE A 197 -8.56 -15.18 -6.74
C ILE A 197 -7.85 -15.29 -5.38
N ILE A 198 -8.58 -15.21 -4.27
CA ILE A 198 -8.01 -15.36 -2.93
C ILE A 198 -7.34 -16.73 -2.77
N GLY A 199 -6.02 -16.71 -2.52
CA GLY A 199 -5.23 -17.93 -2.33
C GLY A 199 -4.84 -18.66 -3.61
N ASP A 200 -5.25 -18.18 -4.79
CA ASP A 200 -4.87 -18.77 -6.07
C ASP A 200 -3.46 -18.32 -6.48
N LYS A 201 -2.52 -19.28 -6.44
CA LYS A 201 -1.12 -19.05 -6.79
C LYS A 201 -0.90 -18.60 -8.24
N ALA A 202 -1.86 -18.84 -9.13
CA ALA A 202 -1.77 -18.40 -10.52
C ALA A 202 -1.81 -16.86 -10.67
N TYR A 203 -2.30 -16.15 -9.65
CA TYR A 203 -2.38 -14.69 -9.59
C TYR A 203 -1.27 -14.07 -8.73
N GLN A 204 -0.50 -14.89 -8.02
CA GLN A 204 0.64 -14.45 -7.21
C GLN A 204 1.90 -14.29 -8.07
N SER A 205 2.83 -13.49 -7.57
CA SER A 205 4.17 -13.39 -8.10
C SER A 205 4.98 -14.66 -7.75
N LYS A 206 6.25 -14.71 -8.16
CA LYS A 206 7.16 -15.82 -7.84
C LYS A 206 8.51 -15.25 -7.43
N GLU A 207 9.15 -15.89 -6.45
CA GLU A 207 10.53 -15.59 -6.11
C GLU A 207 11.42 -15.60 -7.35
N GLY A 208 12.33 -14.63 -7.44
CA GLY A 208 13.27 -14.50 -8.56
C GLY A 208 12.68 -13.84 -9.82
N THR A 209 11.37 -13.56 -9.88
CA THR A 209 10.79 -12.80 -11.00
C THR A 209 11.47 -11.44 -11.11
N GLU A 210 11.98 -11.12 -12.30
CA GLU A 210 12.60 -9.82 -12.59
C GLU A 210 11.54 -8.78 -12.87
N CYS A 211 11.69 -7.63 -12.22
CA CYS A 211 10.78 -6.50 -12.32
C CYS A 211 11.56 -5.24 -12.63
N GLU A 212 11.15 -4.53 -13.67
CA GLU A 212 11.70 -3.23 -14.03
C GLU A 212 11.08 -2.16 -13.14
N LEU A 213 11.89 -1.36 -12.46
CA LEU A 213 11.43 -0.24 -11.65
C LEU A 213 11.25 1.03 -12.49
N PRO A 214 10.52 2.07 -11.99
CA PRO A 214 10.29 3.31 -12.72
C PRO A 214 11.56 4.07 -13.12
N ASP A 215 12.67 3.84 -12.43
CA ASP A 215 14.00 4.41 -12.74
C ASP A 215 14.80 3.57 -13.78
N GLY A 216 14.20 2.49 -14.32
CA GLY A 216 14.82 1.58 -15.26
C GLY A 216 15.74 0.52 -14.63
N THR A 217 15.89 0.51 -13.32
CA THR A 217 16.63 -0.57 -12.64
C THR A 217 15.81 -1.86 -12.58
N VAL A 218 16.49 -3.00 -12.45
CA VAL A 218 15.83 -4.32 -12.33
C VAL A 218 15.96 -4.83 -10.92
N ARG A 219 14.82 -5.21 -10.34
CA ARG A 219 14.73 -5.85 -9.03
C ARG A 219 14.13 -7.25 -9.16
N LYS A 220 14.59 -8.19 -8.35
CA LYS A 220 13.98 -9.52 -8.23
C LYS A 220 13.03 -9.59 -7.06
N VAL A 221 11.90 -10.24 -7.28
CA VAL A 221 10.95 -10.58 -6.22
C VAL A 221 11.64 -11.49 -5.21
N SER A 222 11.63 -11.11 -3.96
CA SER A 222 12.17 -11.92 -2.86
C SER A 222 11.15 -12.98 -2.39
N LYS A 223 11.63 -13.94 -1.61
CA LYS A 223 10.79 -14.97 -0.97
C LYS A 223 9.66 -14.37 -0.11
N ALA A 224 9.93 -13.26 0.57
CA ALA A 224 8.93 -12.58 1.40
C ALA A 224 7.85 -11.87 0.58
N GLU A 225 8.14 -11.56 -0.68
CA GLU A 225 7.25 -10.82 -1.59
C GLU A 225 6.44 -11.72 -2.52
N GLU A 226 6.83 -13.00 -2.71
CA GLU A 226 6.28 -13.90 -3.74
C GLU A 226 4.75 -14.13 -3.66
N THR A 227 4.15 -13.91 -2.48
CA THR A 227 2.70 -14.08 -2.29
C THR A 227 1.88 -12.85 -2.71
N HIS A 228 2.53 -11.74 -3.06
CA HIS A 228 1.83 -10.57 -3.59
C HIS A 228 1.31 -10.84 -5.02
N PRO A 229 0.30 -10.09 -5.49
CA PRO A 229 -0.17 -10.25 -6.85
C PRO A 229 0.94 -9.95 -7.86
N GLY A 230 1.17 -10.87 -8.80
CA GLY A 230 1.94 -10.62 -10.01
C GLY A 230 1.09 -9.90 -11.07
N ASP A 231 1.60 -9.73 -12.29
CA ASP A 231 0.88 -9.00 -13.37
C ASP A 231 -0.53 -9.49 -13.59
N ARG A 232 -0.74 -10.82 -13.56
CA ARG A 232 -2.08 -11.40 -13.71
C ARG A 232 -3.01 -11.00 -12.56
N GLY A 233 -2.50 -10.98 -11.33
CA GLY A 233 -3.25 -10.54 -10.15
C GLY A 233 -3.57 -9.06 -10.20
N MET A 234 -2.59 -8.24 -10.57
CA MET A 234 -2.77 -6.80 -10.75
C MET A 234 -3.79 -6.48 -11.86
N ALA A 235 -3.73 -7.18 -13.00
CA ALA A 235 -4.69 -7.02 -14.08
C ALA A 235 -6.12 -7.41 -13.65
N TYR A 236 -6.28 -8.49 -12.88
CA TYR A 236 -7.57 -8.89 -12.36
C TYR A 236 -8.15 -7.86 -11.39
N ILE A 237 -7.32 -7.31 -10.49
CA ILE A 237 -7.74 -6.22 -9.58
C ILE A 237 -8.21 -5.00 -10.40
N ALA A 238 -7.42 -4.59 -11.41
CA ALA A 238 -7.77 -3.47 -12.28
C ALA A 238 -9.09 -3.72 -13.03
N GLU A 239 -9.30 -4.92 -13.59
CA GLU A 239 -10.54 -5.32 -14.25
C GLU A 239 -11.75 -5.13 -13.33
N LYS A 240 -11.66 -5.62 -12.07
CA LYS A 240 -12.77 -5.51 -11.10
C LYS A 240 -13.03 -4.08 -10.65
N VAL A 241 -12.02 -3.23 -10.63
CA VAL A 241 -12.21 -1.79 -10.41
C VAL A 241 -12.91 -1.16 -11.61
N ILE A 242 -12.42 -1.42 -12.83
CA ILE A 242 -12.94 -0.87 -14.08
C ILE A 242 -14.43 -1.23 -14.26
N GLU A 243 -14.83 -2.48 -13.97
CA GLU A 243 -16.25 -2.90 -14.00
C GLU A 243 -17.18 -2.03 -13.12
N LYS A 244 -16.63 -1.26 -12.18
CA LYS A 244 -17.40 -0.35 -11.32
C LYS A 244 -17.45 1.08 -11.87
N LEU A 245 -16.74 1.40 -12.94
CA LEU A 245 -16.63 2.75 -13.49
C LEU A 245 -17.63 3.04 -14.62
N ASP A 246 -18.14 2.00 -15.26
CA ASP A 246 -19.14 2.06 -16.32
C ASP A 246 -20.58 2.20 -15.83
#